data_046dcc2cf3e4f5dc8b5c242caeb32dba
#
_entry.id   046dcc2cf3e4f5dc8b5c242caeb32dba
#
_cell.length_a   1.000
_cell.length_b   1.000
_cell.length_c   1.000
_cell.angle_alpha   90.00
_cell.angle_beta   90.00
_cell.angle_gamma   90.00
#
_symmetry.space_group_name_H-M   'P 1'
#
loop_
_entity.id
_entity.type
_entity.pdbx_description
1 polymer ?
#
loop_
_entity_poly.entity_id
_entity_poly.type
_entity_poly.pdbx_seq_one_letter_code
_entity_poly.pdbx_strand_id
1 'polypeptide(L)'
;KKQADYIKRIEIKRLWGRKDISWELRPDVNILSGVNGIGKSTILNRSVNSLSALEGGALSNGSAPGVHFVFSPEDATQIHFDVIRSFDRPLIHSELLEKMADKNVKTELDWQLYQLQRRYLDYQVNIGNRIIECLTSGNPEDQMRAAQMSYPKKKFQDLMDDLFGETGKKIIRQSNEILFEQDGDTLYPYQLSSGEKQILVILLTVLVQDKRHGVLFMDEPEIS
;
A
#
# COMPACT_ATOMS: atom_id res chain seq x y z
N LYS A 1 12.97 -1.53 18.60
CA LYS A 1 12.63 -0.25 17.94
C LYS A 1 11.15 0.04 18.20
N LYS A 2 10.81 1.27 18.59
CA LYS A 2 9.42 1.66 18.85
C LYS A 2 8.76 2.13 17.56
N GLN A 3 7.55 1.60 17.29
CA GLN A 3 6.77 1.91 16.09
C GLN A 3 6.04 3.24 16.28
N ALA A 4 6.03 4.07 15.23
CA ALA A 4 5.25 5.30 15.20
C ALA A 4 3.82 5.05 14.72
N ASP A 5 2.91 5.90 15.17
CA ASP A 5 1.52 5.93 14.73
C ASP A 5 1.41 6.70 13.40
N TYR A 6 2.12 7.82 13.28
CA TYR A 6 2.20 8.64 12.06
C TYR A 6 3.45 9.52 12.05
N ILE A 7 3.76 10.15 10.91
CA ILE A 7 4.81 11.16 10.77
C ILE A 7 4.19 12.53 11.09
N LYS A 8 4.67 13.18 12.14
CA LYS A 8 4.21 14.52 12.56
C LYS A 8 4.79 15.62 11.69
N ARG A 9 6.07 15.48 11.28
CA ARG A 9 6.76 16.47 10.46
C ARG A 9 7.87 15.83 9.62
N ILE A 10 8.03 16.34 8.40
CA ILE A 10 9.14 16.02 7.49
C ILE A 10 9.94 17.28 7.27
N GLU A 11 11.24 17.23 7.54
CA GLU A 11 12.18 18.30 7.26
C GLU A 11 13.16 17.85 6.18
N ILE A 12 13.27 18.61 5.10
CA ILE A 12 14.21 18.34 4.00
C ILE A 12 15.14 19.53 3.88
N LYS A 13 16.41 19.31 4.16
CA LYS A 13 17.44 20.34 4.01
C LYS A 13 18.08 20.30 2.64
N ARG A 14 18.41 21.49 2.12
CA ARG A 14 19.08 21.70 0.83
C ARG A 14 18.38 20.99 -0.34
N LEU A 15 17.06 21.05 -0.40
CA LEU A 15 16.35 20.60 -1.59
C LEU A 15 16.84 21.39 -2.79
N TRP A 16 17.35 20.70 -3.83
CA TRP A 16 18.07 21.30 -4.98
C TRP A 16 19.27 22.17 -4.61
N GLY A 17 19.89 21.92 -3.46
CA GLY A 17 21.06 22.68 -2.97
C GLY A 17 20.73 24.06 -2.41
N ARG A 18 19.45 24.47 -2.36
CA ARG A 18 19.06 25.87 -2.05
C ARG A 18 17.97 26.00 -0.99
N LYS A 19 17.01 25.07 -0.91
CA LYS A 19 15.80 25.26 -0.11
C LYS A 19 15.71 24.26 1.02
N ASP A 20 15.39 24.76 2.20
CA ASP A 20 14.98 23.95 3.33
C ASP A 20 13.45 23.93 3.38
N ILE A 21 12.86 22.75 3.55
CA ILE A 21 11.42 22.52 3.63
C ILE A 21 11.15 21.93 5.00
N SER A 22 10.14 22.45 5.67
CA SER A 22 9.52 21.85 6.84
C SER A 22 8.03 21.67 6.56
N TRP A 23 7.55 20.44 6.61
CA TRP A 23 6.17 20.09 6.31
C TRP A 23 5.53 19.42 7.52
N GLU A 24 4.64 20.14 8.20
CA GLU A 24 3.81 19.62 9.28
C GLU A 24 2.69 18.76 8.71
N LEU A 25 2.52 17.57 9.26
CA LEU A 25 1.56 16.58 8.79
C LEU A 25 0.46 16.33 9.82
N ARG A 26 -0.72 16.02 9.32
CA ARG A 26 -1.84 15.51 10.10
C ARG A 26 -1.75 13.98 10.18
N PRO A 27 -2.40 13.35 11.19
CA PRO A 27 -2.41 11.89 11.30
C PRO A 27 -3.26 11.18 10.23
N ASP A 28 -4.05 11.92 9.46
CA ASP A 28 -4.96 11.41 8.44
C ASP A 28 -4.43 11.65 7.02
N VAL A 29 -5.05 12.53 6.25
CA VAL A 29 -4.73 12.80 4.84
C VAL A 29 -3.97 14.12 4.72
N ASN A 30 -2.83 14.07 4.00
CA ASN A 30 -2.02 15.23 3.67
C ASN A 30 -1.86 15.31 2.16
N ILE A 31 -2.13 16.46 1.58
CA ILE A 31 -2.08 16.67 0.12
C ILE A 31 -0.99 17.68 -0.20
N LEU A 32 -0.04 17.27 -1.03
CA LEU A 32 0.99 18.13 -1.59
C LEU A 32 0.58 18.54 -3.01
N SER A 33 0.10 19.78 -3.17
CA SER A 33 -0.35 20.30 -4.45
C SER A 33 0.60 21.38 -4.99
N GLY A 34 0.56 21.59 -6.30
CA GLY A 34 1.36 22.61 -6.98
C GLY A 34 1.48 22.31 -8.47
N VAL A 35 1.99 23.27 -9.23
CA VAL A 35 2.20 23.13 -10.68
C VAL A 35 3.19 22.02 -11.01
N ASN A 36 3.09 21.47 -12.22
CA ASN A 36 4.00 20.43 -12.68
C ASN A 36 5.45 20.96 -12.70
N GLY A 37 6.39 20.10 -12.28
CA GLY A 37 7.80 20.48 -12.17
C GLY A 37 8.20 21.23 -10.90
N ILE A 38 7.26 21.59 -10.00
CA ILE A 38 7.58 22.29 -8.74
C ILE A 38 8.36 21.43 -7.73
N GLY A 39 8.40 20.11 -7.95
CA GLY A 39 9.17 19.17 -7.12
C GLY A 39 8.36 18.33 -6.16
N LYS A 40 7.06 18.16 -6.36
CA LYS A 40 6.20 17.29 -5.53
C LYS A 40 6.77 15.86 -5.45
N SER A 41 6.97 15.23 -6.59
CA SER A 41 7.54 13.88 -6.66
C SER A 41 8.96 13.79 -6.09
N THR A 42 9.76 14.87 -6.18
CA THR A 42 11.10 14.92 -5.57
C THR A 42 11.02 14.87 -4.05
N ILE A 43 10.07 15.60 -3.45
CA ILE A 43 9.82 15.60 -2.00
C ILE A 43 9.40 14.19 -1.54
N LEU A 44 8.40 13.60 -2.23
CA LEU A 44 7.92 12.26 -1.91
C LEU A 44 9.03 11.22 -2.05
N ASN A 45 9.75 11.20 -3.17
CA ASN A 45 10.83 10.25 -3.42
C ASN A 45 11.99 10.37 -2.41
N ARG A 46 12.37 11.58 -2.02
CA ARG A 46 13.39 11.77 -0.97
C ARG A 46 12.91 11.24 0.37
N SER A 47 11.64 11.49 0.73
CA SER A 47 11.06 10.98 1.97
C SER A 47 11.02 9.45 1.97
N VAL A 48 10.53 8.84 0.89
CA VAL A 48 10.47 7.38 0.73
C VAL A 48 11.87 6.74 0.80
N ASN A 49 12.84 7.27 0.05
CA ASN A 49 14.22 6.74 0.05
C ASN A 49 14.85 6.83 1.44
N SER A 50 14.55 7.90 2.18
CA SER A 50 15.08 8.08 3.54
C SER A 50 14.42 7.10 4.53
N LEU A 51 13.12 6.84 4.42
CA LEU A 51 12.43 5.83 5.23
C LEU A 51 12.95 4.42 4.90
N SER A 52 13.14 4.08 3.63
CA SER A 52 13.70 2.80 3.21
C SER A 52 15.11 2.57 3.78
N ALA A 53 15.94 3.60 3.83
CA ALA A 53 17.27 3.53 4.42
C ALA A 53 17.22 3.32 5.96
N LEU A 54 16.21 3.88 6.64
CA LEU A 54 15.97 3.65 8.07
C LEU A 54 15.56 2.20 8.37
N GLU A 55 14.69 1.62 7.55
CA GLU A 55 14.26 0.22 7.69
C GLU A 55 15.40 -0.75 7.45
N GLY A 56 16.25 -0.49 6.45
CA GLY A 56 17.41 -1.30 6.12
C GLY A 56 18.56 -1.25 7.15
N GLY A 57 18.44 -0.45 8.21
CA GLY A 57 19.47 -0.31 9.24
C GLY A 57 20.75 0.42 8.79
N ALA A 58 20.74 1.01 7.60
CA ALA A 58 21.87 1.72 7.03
C ALA A 58 22.19 3.06 7.73
N LEU A 59 21.26 3.55 8.57
CA LEU A 59 21.39 4.81 9.28
C LEU A 59 21.11 4.64 10.77
N SER A 60 22.11 4.83 11.59
CA SER A 60 21.95 5.06 13.02
C SER A 60 21.48 6.51 13.19
N ASN A 61 20.37 6.75 13.85
CA ASN A 61 19.82 8.06 14.20
C ASN A 61 18.87 8.75 13.19
N GLY A 62 18.05 8.04 12.47
CA GLY A 62 16.80 8.60 11.90
C GLY A 62 16.94 9.61 10.76
N SER A 63 18.10 9.76 10.13
CA SER A 63 18.26 10.75 9.07
C SER A 63 19.13 10.24 7.92
N ALA A 64 18.53 10.12 6.74
CA ALA A 64 19.33 10.20 5.52
C ALA A 64 19.91 11.61 5.40
N PRO A 65 21.05 11.80 4.72
CA PRO A 65 21.61 13.12 4.54
C PRO A 65 20.55 14.08 3.97
N GLY A 66 20.11 15.03 4.81
CA GLY A 66 19.17 16.08 4.43
C GLY A 66 17.69 15.80 4.63
N VAL A 67 17.25 14.65 5.15
CA VAL A 67 15.83 14.42 5.53
C VAL A 67 15.75 14.00 6.98
N HIS A 68 14.90 14.67 7.74
CA HIS A 68 14.62 14.36 9.14
C HIS A 68 13.14 14.17 9.36
N PHE A 69 12.76 13.12 10.11
CA PHE A 69 11.38 12.81 10.47
C PHE A 69 11.14 13.03 11.96
N VAL A 70 10.04 13.69 12.27
CA VAL A 70 9.49 13.74 13.62
C VAL A 70 8.28 12.83 13.65
N PHE A 71 8.34 11.80 14.49
CA PHE A 71 7.28 10.81 14.63
C PHE A 71 6.32 11.15 15.78
N SER A 72 5.17 10.52 15.78
CA SER A 72 4.26 10.45 16.91
C SER A 72 4.07 8.99 17.31
N PRO A 73 4.34 8.59 18.56
CA PRO A 73 4.96 9.39 19.63
C PRO A 73 6.43 9.75 19.33
N GLU A 74 6.96 10.79 20.00
CA GLU A 74 8.29 11.38 19.68
C GLU A 74 9.47 10.43 19.94
N ASP A 75 9.29 9.42 20.76
CA ASP A 75 10.30 8.37 21.04
C ASP A 75 10.24 7.21 20.05
N ALA A 76 9.34 7.25 19.05
CA ALA A 76 9.31 6.28 17.97
C ALA A 76 10.50 6.45 17.03
N THR A 77 11.00 5.31 16.51
CA THR A 77 12.21 5.27 15.69
C THR A 77 12.00 4.66 14.31
N GLN A 78 10.80 4.15 14.05
CA GLN A 78 10.44 3.54 12.76
C GLN A 78 8.95 3.67 12.52
N ILE A 79 8.57 3.62 11.24
CA ILE A 79 7.17 3.58 10.81
C ILE A 79 7.07 2.65 9.61
N HIS A 80 5.97 1.90 9.52
CA HIS A 80 5.66 1.16 8.29
C HIS A 80 5.17 2.12 7.22
N PHE A 81 5.58 1.89 5.99
CA PHE A 81 5.08 2.67 4.87
C PHE A 81 4.94 1.81 3.62
N ASP A 82 4.00 2.21 2.78
CA ASP A 82 3.81 1.68 1.43
C ASP A 82 3.83 2.83 0.44
N VAL A 83 4.23 2.54 -0.80
CA VAL A 83 4.30 3.53 -1.88
C VAL A 83 3.45 3.04 -3.03
N ILE A 84 2.48 3.85 -3.43
CA ILE A 84 1.67 3.61 -4.62
C ILE A 84 2.13 4.57 -5.71
N ARG A 85 2.56 4.01 -6.82
CA ARG A 85 2.93 4.76 -8.01
C ARG A 85 1.80 4.68 -9.02
N SER A 86 1.33 5.85 -9.44
CA SER A 86 0.16 5.95 -10.32
C SER A 86 0.46 5.68 -11.79
N PHE A 87 1.73 5.63 -12.16
CA PHE A 87 2.10 5.52 -13.57
C PHE A 87 2.06 4.07 -14.05
N ASP A 88 1.22 3.82 -15.04
CA ASP A 88 1.21 2.56 -15.79
C ASP A 88 2.32 2.56 -16.85
N ARG A 89 3.57 2.66 -16.38
CA ARG A 89 4.76 2.65 -17.23
C ARG A 89 5.15 1.22 -17.57
N PRO A 90 5.61 0.96 -18.81
CA PRO A 90 6.20 -0.32 -19.14
C PRO A 90 7.36 -0.63 -18.18
N LEU A 91 7.41 -1.86 -17.68
CA LEU A 91 8.55 -2.33 -16.91
C LEU A 91 9.79 -2.37 -17.79
N ILE A 92 10.90 -1.86 -17.25
CA ILE A 92 12.22 -2.08 -17.86
C ILE A 92 12.53 -3.57 -17.66
N HIS A 93 12.59 -4.33 -18.75
CA HIS A 93 12.91 -5.74 -18.72
C HIS A 93 14.29 -5.96 -18.09
N SER A 94 14.31 -6.59 -16.92
CA SER A 94 15.52 -7.19 -16.37
C SER A 94 15.38 -8.71 -16.47
N GLU A 95 16.48 -9.42 -16.72
CA GLU A 95 16.49 -10.90 -16.76
C GLU A 95 15.93 -11.54 -15.46
N LEU A 96 15.97 -10.81 -14.34
CA LEU A 96 15.38 -11.21 -13.06
C LEU A 96 13.85 -11.15 -13.08
N LEU A 97 13.26 -10.15 -13.74
CA LEU A 97 11.80 -10.03 -13.88
C LEU A 97 11.24 -11.10 -14.81
N GLU A 98 11.96 -11.44 -15.89
CA GLU A 98 11.54 -12.51 -16.81
C GLU A 98 11.52 -13.90 -16.14
N LYS A 99 12.36 -14.12 -15.13
CA LYS A 99 12.44 -15.40 -14.39
C LYS A 99 11.45 -15.50 -13.22
N MET A 100 10.96 -14.37 -12.71
CA MET A 100 10.19 -14.31 -11.46
C MET A 100 8.74 -13.88 -11.62
N ALA A 101 8.39 -13.16 -12.69
CA ALA A 101 7.06 -12.64 -12.92
C ALA A 101 6.25 -13.52 -13.86
N ASP A 102 4.94 -13.53 -13.66
CA ASP A 102 3.99 -14.05 -14.64
C ASP A 102 4.16 -13.28 -15.96
N LYS A 103 4.06 -13.97 -17.10
CA LYS A 103 4.14 -13.37 -18.46
C LYS A 103 3.12 -12.25 -18.70
N ASN A 104 2.10 -12.15 -17.83
CA ASN A 104 1.06 -11.12 -17.87
C ASN A 104 1.48 -9.80 -17.23
N VAL A 105 2.59 -9.77 -16.48
CA VAL A 105 3.10 -8.55 -15.81
C VAL A 105 3.91 -7.74 -16.83
N LYS A 106 3.33 -6.64 -17.31
CA LYS A 106 3.91 -5.78 -18.37
C LYS A 106 4.23 -4.38 -17.90
N THR A 107 3.53 -3.91 -16.87
CA THR A 107 3.60 -2.53 -16.39
C THR A 107 4.00 -2.46 -14.93
N GLU A 108 4.31 -1.26 -14.45
CA GLU A 108 4.64 -1.03 -13.04
C GLU A 108 3.42 -1.29 -12.14
N LEU A 109 2.20 -0.99 -12.60
CA LEU A 109 0.97 -1.34 -11.89
C LEU A 109 0.77 -2.87 -11.82
N ASP A 110 1.02 -3.59 -12.92
CA ASP A 110 0.95 -5.06 -12.93
C ASP A 110 1.94 -5.66 -11.91
N TRP A 111 3.14 -5.10 -11.81
CA TRP A 111 4.14 -5.52 -10.84
C TRP A 111 3.69 -5.28 -9.39
N GLN A 112 3.10 -4.11 -9.12
CA GLN A 112 2.53 -3.81 -7.79
C GLN A 112 1.40 -4.79 -7.46
N LEU A 113 0.51 -5.07 -8.41
CA LEU A 113 -0.56 -6.06 -8.25
C LEU A 113 -0.02 -7.47 -8.00
N TYR A 114 1.02 -7.89 -8.71
CA TYR A 114 1.68 -9.18 -8.49
C TYR A 114 2.24 -9.30 -7.06
N GLN A 115 2.91 -8.28 -6.57
CA GLN A 115 3.41 -8.26 -5.19
C GLN A 115 2.26 -8.25 -4.17
N LEU A 116 1.20 -7.49 -4.43
CA LEU A 116 0.03 -7.41 -3.56
C LEU A 116 -0.76 -8.73 -3.52
N GLN A 117 -0.84 -9.47 -4.62
CA GLN A 117 -1.44 -10.81 -4.63
C GLN A 117 -0.74 -11.74 -3.62
N ARG A 118 0.58 -11.73 -3.57
CA ARG A 118 1.35 -12.51 -2.59
C ARG A 118 1.09 -12.07 -1.16
N ARG A 119 1.11 -10.75 -0.91
CA ARG A 119 0.77 -10.19 0.41
C ARG A 119 -0.67 -10.51 0.81
N TYR A 120 -1.59 -10.57 -0.15
CA TYR A 120 -2.98 -10.95 0.10
C TYR A 120 -3.12 -12.43 0.51
N LEU A 121 -2.36 -13.34 -0.10
CA LEU A 121 -2.31 -14.74 0.33
C LEU A 121 -1.82 -14.85 1.79
N ASP A 122 -0.71 -14.18 2.12
CA ASP A 122 -0.18 -14.15 3.49
C ASP A 122 -1.19 -13.54 4.47
N TYR A 123 -1.87 -12.45 4.09
CA TYR A 123 -2.93 -11.84 4.87
C TYR A 123 -4.06 -12.84 5.17
N GLN A 124 -4.54 -13.57 4.14
CA GLN A 124 -5.61 -14.55 4.32
C GLN A 124 -5.21 -15.70 5.25
N VAL A 125 -3.99 -16.22 5.11
CA VAL A 125 -3.46 -17.27 5.99
C VAL A 125 -3.38 -16.78 7.43
N ASN A 126 -2.85 -15.58 7.65
CA ASN A 126 -2.70 -15.01 8.99
C ASN A 126 -4.07 -14.75 9.64
N ILE A 127 -5.02 -14.17 8.91
CA ILE A 127 -6.39 -13.93 9.41
C ILE A 127 -7.10 -15.27 9.67
N GLY A 128 -6.96 -16.23 8.74
CA GLY A 128 -7.56 -17.55 8.88
C GLY A 128 -7.07 -18.27 10.15
N ASN A 129 -5.78 -18.28 10.41
CA ASN A 129 -5.20 -18.89 11.62
C ASN A 129 -5.73 -18.22 12.89
N ARG A 130 -5.78 -16.89 12.93
CA ARG A 130 -6.33 -16.13 14.07
C ARG A 130 -7.82 -16.39 14.29
N ILE A 131 -8.59 -16.53 13.22
CA ILE A 131 -10.02 -16.91 13.31
C ILE A 131 -10.16 -18.31 13.89
N ILE A 132 -9.38 -19.28 13.43
CA ILE A 132 -9.40 -20.66 13.93
C ILE A 132 -9.04 -20.67 15.42
N GLU A 133 -8.00 -19.97 15.83
CA GLU A 133 -7.61 -19.85 17.24
C GLU A 133 -8.75 -19.27 18.10
N CYS A 134 -9.41 -18.22 17.64
CA CYS A 134 -10.55 -17.64 18.34
C CYS A 134 -11.75 -18.59 18.44
N LEU A 135 -12.04 -19.32 17.37
CA LEU A 135 -13.17 -20.29 17.37
C LEU A 135 -12.91 -21.51 18.24
N THR A 136 -11.64 -21.91 18.41
CA THR A 136 -11.24 -23.10 19.18
C THR A 136 -10.91 -22.79 20.63
N SER A 137 -10.86 -21.52 21.05
CA SER A 137 -10.55 -21.09 22.41
C SER A 137 -11.59 -21.52 23.46
N GLY A 138 -12.82 -21.81 23.04
CA GLY A 138 -13.93 -22.12 23.92
C GLY A 138 -14.52 -20.88 24.64
N ASN A 139 -14.00 -19.70 24.40
CA ASN A 139 -14.47 -18.46 24.99
C ASN A 139 -15.48 -17.75 24.06
N PRO A 140 -16.72 -17.43 24.53
CA PRO A 140 -17.71 -16.73 23.71
C PRO A 140 -17.24 -15.37 23.18
N GLU A 141 -16.43 -14.63 23.93
CA GLU A 141 -15.89 -13.34 23.47
C GLU A 141 -14.95 -13.50 22.27
N ASP A 142 -14.15 -14.55 22.25
CA ASP A 142 -13.24 -14.83 21.13
C ASP A 142 -14.01 -15.24 19.88
N GLN A 143 -15.12 -15.94 20.02
CA GLN A 143 -16.01 -16.27 18.88
C GLN A 143 -16.58 -14.99 18.25
N MET A 144 -16.97 -14.01 19.04
CA MET A 144 -17.40 -12.69 18.53
C MET A 144 -16.27 -11.96 17.81
N ARG A 145 -15.03 -12.02 18.34
CA ARG A 145 -13.83 -11.45 17.69
C ARG A 145 -13.54 -12.11 16.36
N ALA A 146 -13.72 -13.43 16.22
CA ALA A 146 -13.53 -14.15 14.97
C ALA A 146 -14.40 -13.58 13.85
N ALA A 147 -15.69 -13.31 14.13
CA ALA A 147 -16.59 -12.68 13.17
C ALA A 147 -16.11 -11.28 12.74
N GLN A 148 -15.61 -10.48 13.67
CA GLN A 148 -15.07 -9.14 13.39
C GLN A 148 -13.80 -9.17 12.54
N MET A 149 -12.96 -10.22 12.67
CA MET A 149 -11.73 -10.37 11.89
C MET A 149 -11.98 -10.60 10.40
N SER A 150 -13.11 -11.20 10.04
CA SER A 150 -13.50 -11.43 8.64
C SER A 150 -14.06 -10.17 7.94
N TYR A 151 -14.52 -9.20 8.73
CA TYR A 151 -15.21 -8.01 8.22
C TYR A 151 -14.37 -7.14 7.25
N PRO A 152 -13.07 -6.86 7.49
CA PRO A 152 -12.28 -6.06 6.55
C PRO A 152 -12.21 -6.67 5.14
N LYS A 153 -12.02 -7.99 5.04
CA LYS A 153 -12.02 -8.69 3.75
C LYS A 153 -13.37 -8.58 3.07
N LYS A 154 -14.46 -8.82 3.80
CA LYS A 154 -15.82 -8.69 3.26
C LYS A 154 -16.07 -7.27 2.76
N LYS A 155 -15.75 -6.25 3.56
CA LYS A 155 -15.92 -4.84 3.19
C LYS A 155 -15.13 -4.48 1.93
N PHE A 156 -13.89 -4.96 1.82
CA PHE A 156 -13.08 -4.79 0.61
C PHE A 156 -13.76 -5.40 -0.61
N GLN A 157 -14.27 -6.63 -0.50
CA GLN A 157 -14.95 -7.31 -1.61
C GLN A 157 -16.25 -6.61 -2.01
N ASP A 158 -17.03 -6.15 -1.04
CA ASP A 158 -18.26 -5.38 -1.30
C ASP A 158 -17.92 -4.06 -2.02
N LEU A 159 -16.89 -3.37 -1.58
CA LEU A 159 -16.42 -2.13 -2.21
C LEU A 159 -15.92 -2.36 -3.65
N MET A 160 -15.24 -3.48 -3.91
CA MET A 160 -14.83 -3.84 -5.28
C MET A 160 -16.04 -4.07 -6.18
N ASP A 161 -17.05 -4.79 -5.71
CA ASP A 161 -18.29 -5.03 -6.46
C ASP A 161 -19.04 -3.73 -6.75
N ASP A 162 -19.06 -2.79 -5.79
CA ASP A 162 -19.69 -1.47 -5.97
C ASP A 162 -18.94 -0.62 -7.02
N LEU A 163 -17.60 -0.55 -6.93
CA LEU A 163 -16.80 0.29 -7.82
C LEU A 163 -16.69 -0.27 -9.24
N PHE A 164 -16.66 -1.59 -9.41
CA PHE A 164 -16.50 -2.24 -10.71
C PHE A 164 -17.82 -2.74 -11.30
N GLY A 165 -18.92 -2.60 -10.56
CA GLY A 165 -20.26 -3.02 -10.98
C GLY A 165 -20.75 -2.33 -12.26
N GLU A 166 -20.39 -1.04 -12.46
CA GLU A 166 -20.75 -0.30 -13.68
C GLU A 166 -20.10 -0.90 -14.95
N THR A 167 -18.93 -1.53 -14.81
CA THR A 167 -18.26 -2.24 -15.91
C THR A 167 -18.59 -3.73 -15.94
N GLY A 168 -19.57 -4.18 -15.16
CA GLY A 168 -20.05 -5.58 -15.14
C GLY A 168 -19.10 -6.56 -14.47
N LYS A 169 -18.09 -6.08 -13.76
CA LYS A 169 -17.10 -6.92 -13.07
C LYS A 169 -17.50 -7.17 -11.62
N LYS A 170 -17.34 -8.42 -11.17
CA LYS A 170 -17.55 -8.81 -9.77
C LYS A 170 -16.35 -9.59 -9.24
N ILE A 171 -15.99 -9.33 -7.99
CA ILE A 171 -14.88 -10.07 -7.35
C ILE A 171 -15.29 -11.50 -7.04
N ILE A 172 -14.42 -12.48 -7.34
CA ILE A 172 -14.63 -13.89 -7.00
C ILE A 172 -14.25 -14.10 -5.53
N ARG A 173 -15.26 -14.14 -4.66
CA ARG A 173 -15.12 -14.10 -3.20
C ARG A 173 -14.45 -15.33 -2.60
N GLN A 174 -14.57 -16.48 -3.25
CA GLN A 174 -14.07 -17.77 -2.75
C GLN A 174 -12.65 -18.09 -3.24
N SER A 175 -12.10 -17.26 -4.11
CA SER A 175 -10.72 -17.44 -4.58
C SER A 175 -9.71 -17.06 -3.50
N ASN A 176 -8.58 -17.76 -3.48
CA ASN A 176 -7.41 -17.38 -2.70
C ASN A 176 -6.64 -16.21 -3.33
N GLU A 177 -6.85 -15.97 -4.61
CA GLU A 177 -6.30 -14.84 -5.35
C GLU A 177 -7.38 -13.79 -5.60
N ILE A 178 -6.97 -12.56 -5.87
CA ILE A 178 -7.87 -11.53 -6.37
C ILE A 178 -8.16 -11.85 -7.83
N LEU A 179 -9.39 -12.26 -8.10
CA LEU A 179 -9.91 -12.56 -9.42
C LEU A 179 -11.28 -11.88 -9.58
N PHE A 180 -11.64 -11.57 -10.81
CA PHE A 180 -12.95 -11.02 -11.14
C PHE A 180 -13.67 -11.92 -12.14
N GLU A 181 -14.99 -11.83 -12.15
CA GLU A 181 -15.83 -12.43 -13.16
C GLU A 181 -16.50 -11.32 -13.97
N GLN A 182 -16.55 -11.47 -15.29
CA GLN A 182 -17.28 -10.61 -16.20
C GLN A 182 -17.86 -11.48 -17.32
N ASP A 183 -19.17 -11.42 -17.51
CA ASP A 183 -19.90 -12.14 -18.58
C ASP A 183 -19.63 -13.66 -18.61
N GLY A 184 -19.35 -14.26 -17.45
CA GLY A 184 -19.01 -15.68 -17.31
C GLY A 184 -17.52 -16.02 -17.45
N ASP A 185 -16.69 -15.07 -17.82
CA ASP A 185 -15.24 -15.24 -17.93
C ASP A 185 -14.54 -14.80 -16.65
N THR A 186 -13.44 -15.49 -16.32
CA THR A 186 -12.56 -15.11 -15.21
C THR A 186 -11.50 -14.12 -15.69
N LEU A 187 -11.42 -12.97 -15.04
CA LEU A 187 -10.45 -11.93 -15.31
C LEU A 187 -9.39 -11.87 -14.21
N TYR A 188 -8.14 -11.81 -14.63
CA TYR A 188 -7.01 -11.52 -13.75
C TYR A 188 -6.84 -10.00 -13.56
N PRO A 189 -6.26 -9.55 -12.44
CA PRO A 189 -6.04 -8.12 -12.18
C PRO A 189 -5.27 -7.38 -13.30
N TYR A 190 -4.41 -8.09 -14.01
CA TYR A 190 -3.62 -7.53 -15.13
C TYR A 190 -4.47 -7.16 -16.35
N GLN A 191 -5.70 -7.67 -16.45
CA GLN A 191 -6.65 -7.43 -17.54
C GLN A 191 -7.57 -6.23 -17.25
N LEU A 192 -7.50 -5.66 -16.06
CA LEU A 192 -8.24 -4.45 -15.68
C LEU A 192 -7.70 -3.22 -16.42
N SER A 193 -8.53 -2.19 -16.55
CA SER A 193 -8.08 -0.88 -17.03
C SER A 193 -7.09 -0.25 -16.05
N SER A 194 -6.29 0.73 -16.49
CA SER A 194 -5.31 1.40 -15.63
C SER A 194 -5.95 2.03 -14.40
N GLY A 195 -7.11 2.68 -14.56
CA GLY A 195 -7.84 3.26 -13.43
C GLY A 195 -8.34 2.22 -12.43
N GLU A 196 -8.90 1.11 -12.92
CA GLU A 196 -9.33 -0.02 -12.07
C GLU A 196 -8.14 -0.65 -11.34
N LYS A 197 -7.00 -0.83 -12.01
CA LYS A 197 -5.76 -1.30 -11.39
C LYS A 197 -5.29 -0.38 -10.27
N GLN A 198 -5.33 0.94 -10.46
CA GLN A 198 -4.97 1.92 -9.44
C GLN A 198 -5.86 1.82 -8.21
N ILE A 199 -7.18 1.78 -8.41
CA ILE A 199 -8.14 1.60 -7.32
C ILE A 199 -7.88 0.30 -6.56
N LEU A 200 -7.68 -0.80 -7.29
CA LEU A 200 -7.38 -2.09 -6.70
C LEU A 200 -6.07 -2.06 -5.90
N VAL A 201 -5.00 -1.46 -6.43
CA VAL A 201 -3.71 -1.32 -5.73
C VAL A 201 -3.90 -0.56 -4.41
N ILE A 202 -4.62 0.57 -4.43
CA ILE A 202 -4.87 1.39 -3.23
C ILE A 202 -5.61 0.57 -2.17
N LEU A 203 -6.75 0.02 -2.52
CA LEU A 203 -7.63 -0.66 -1.57
C LEU A 203 -7.04 -1.98 -1.06
N LEU A 204 -6.36 -2.72 -1.93
CA LEU A 204 -5.69 -3.96 -1.54
C LEU A 204 -4.48 -3.68 -0.64
N THR A 205 -3.72 -2.60 -0.88
CA THR A 205 -2.64 -2.17 0.01
C THR A 205 -3.17 -1.89 1.41
N VAL A 206 -4.27 -1.14 1.53
CA VAL A 206 -4.89 -0.85 2.83
C VAL A 206 -5.37 -2.13 3.53
N LEU A 207 -5.98 -3.05 2.79
CA LEU A 207 -6.44 -4.33 3.35
C LEU A 207 -5.29 -5.15 3.94
N VAL A 208 -4.20 -5.33 3.16
CA VAL A 208 -3.09 -6.22 3.57
C VAL A 208 -2.21 -5.61 4.66
N GLN A 209 -2.33 -4.32 4.94
CA GLN A 209 -1.70 -3.68 6.12
C GLN A 209 -2.28 -4.20 7.45
N ASP A 210 -3.45 -4.82 7.44
CA ASP A 210 -4.09 -5.44 8.60
C ASP A 210 -4.13 -4.52 9.85
N LYS A 211 -4.62 -3.30 9.65
CA LYS A 211 -4.74 -2.27 10.71
C LYS A 211 -3.42 -1.86 11.37
N ARG A 212 -2.27 -2.13 10.75
CA ARG A 212 -1.00 -1.60 11.25
C ARG A 212 -0.97 -0.09 11.01
N HIS A 213 -0.46 0.63 11.99
CA HIS A 213 -0.14 2.04 11.79
C HIS A 213 0.96 2.16 10.74
N GLY A 214 0.73 3.00 9.75
CA GLY A 214 1.65 3.18 8.65
C GLY A 214 1.32 4.40 7.80
N VAL A 215 2.22 4.75 6.91
CA VAL A 215 2.06 5.85 5.97
C VAL A 215 1.92 5.29 4.56
N LEU A 216 0.95 5.80 3.83
CA LEU A 216 0.78 5.51 2.42
C LEU A 216 1.19 6.74 1.61
N PHE A 217 2.27 6.60 0.84
CA PHE A 217 2.70 7.62 -0.11
C PHE A 217 2.06 7.35 -1.47
N MET A 218 1.40 8.35 -2.03
CA MET A 218 0.83 8.28 -3.37
C MET A 218 1.33 9.46 -4.20
N ASP A 219 1.92 9.16 -5.36
CA ASP A 219 2.35 10.17 -6.32
C ASP A 219 1.35 10.21 -7.48
N GLU A 220 0.78 11.41 -7.72
CA GLU A 220 -0.22 11.66 -8.76
C GLU A 220 -1.40 10.64 -8.78
N PRO A 221 -2.25 10.62 -7.74
CA PRO A 221 -3.38 9.68 -7.69
C PRO A 221 -4.52 10.11 -8.63
N GLU A 222 -4.22 10.75 -9.73
CA GLU A 222 -5.22 11.20 -10.71
C GLU A 222 -5.75 9.99 -11.46
N ILE A 223 -7.01 9.69 -11.23
CA ILE A 223 -7.79 8.74 -12.03
C ILE A 223 -8.15 9.49 -13.31
N SER A 224 -7.48 9.17 -14.40
CA SER A 224 -7.80 9.69 -15.74
C SER A 224 -9.04 9.02 -16.32
#